data_ffd81f7731eb6198e97b9acacaad6a09
#
_entry.id   ffd81f7731eb6198e97b9acacaad6a09
#
_cell.length_a   1.000
_cell.length_b   1.000
_cell.length_c   1.000
_cell.angle_alpha   90.00
_cell.angle_beta   90.00
_cell.angle_gamma   90.00
#
_symmetry.space_group_name_H-M   'P 1'
#
loop_
_entity.id
_entity.type
_entity.pdbx_description
1 polymer ?
#
loop_
_entity_poly.entity_id
_entity_poly.type
_entity_poly.pdbx_seq_one_letter_code
_entity_poly.pdbx_strand_id
1 'polypeptide(L)'
;MTTAAACCISAIVILARNLILPLYGSGYIVGETTFSFMIVAAILYTAQVQTGFMLQAMSKMWISVAINGLWGIALICSYSMMLNQGAVGYSLAYCVAYSITLIIQVMLMIRYLWMKKAID
;
A
#
# COMPACT_ATOMS: atom_id res chain seq x y z
N MET A 1 -5.14 4.33 -15.36
CA MET A 1 -3.83 4.53 -16.01
C MET A 1 -2.68 4.60 -15.00
N THR A 2 -2.77 5.36 -13.92
CA THR A 2 -1.68 5.54 -12.93
C THR A 2 -1.27 4.25 -12.20
N THR A 3 -2.22 3.38 -11.83
CA THR A 3 -1.91 2.07 -11.18
C THR A 3 -1.15 1.14 -12.13
N ALA A 4 -1.55 1.11 -13.41
CA ALA A 4 -0.85 0.31 -14.42
C ALA A 4 0.58 0.82 -14.65
N ALA A 5 0.76 2.15 -14.72
CA ALA A 5 2.08 2.77 -14.82
C ALA A 5 2.93 2.45 -13.58
N ALA A 6 2.36 2.53 -12.37
CA ALA A 6 3.05 2.16 -11.13
C ALA A 6 3.48 0.69 -11.14
N CYS A 7 2.61 -0.23 -11.59
CA CYS A 7 2.96 -1.64 -11.72
C CYS A 7 4.11 -1.87 -12.73
N CYS A 8 4.08 -1.19 -13.88
CA CYS A 8 5.16 -1.28 -14.87
C CYS A 8 6.50 -0.77 -14.32
N ILE A 9 6.47 0.41 -13.67
CA ILE A 9 7.69 0.99 -13.07
C ILE A 9 8.20 0.07 -11.96
N SER A 10 7.32 -0.45 -11.09
CA SER A 10 7.70 -1.36 -10.02
C SER A 10 8.30 -2.66 -10.56
N ALA A 11 7.76 -3.21 -11.65
CA ALA A 11 8.31 -4.38 -12.30
C ALA A 11 9.74 -4.12 -12.86
N ILE A 12 9.94 -2.96 -13.49
CA ILE A 12 11.26 -2.56 -13.99
C ILE A 12 12.25 -2.43 -12.83
N VAL A 13 11.85 -1.80 -11.73
CA VAL A 13 12.70 -1.60 -10.54
C VAL A 13 13.05 -2.95 -9.88
N ILE A 14 12.09 -3.89 -9.81
CA ILE A 14 12.37 -5.25 -9.30
C ILE A 14 13.38 -5.97 -10.20
N LEU A 15 13.23 -5.89 -11.52
CA LEU A 15 14.18 -6.50 -12.46
C LEU A 15 15.57 -5.86 -12.39
N ALA A 16 15.61 -4.55 -12.17
CA ALA A 16 16.85 -3.79 -12.04
C ALA A 16 17.49 -3.85 -10.64
N ARG A 17 16.87 -4.52 -9.66
CA ARG A 17 17.31 -4.55 -8.25
C ARG A 17 18.78 -4.97 -8.09
N ASN A 18 19.22 -5.97 -8.87
CA ASN A 18 20.58 -6.49 -8.84
C ASN A 18 21.63 -5.49 -9.37
N LEU A 19 21.16 -4.47 -10.12
CA LEU A 19 21.98 -3.36 -10.58
C LEU A 19 21.93 -2.18 -9.59
N ILE A 20 20.77 -1.95 -9.00
CA ILE A 20 20.51 -0.79 -8.12
C ILE A 20 21.15 -1.00 -6.74
N LEU A 21 20.95 -2.17 -6.12
CA LEU A 21 21.42 -2.43 -4.75
C LEU A 21 22.95 -2.32 -4.59
N PRO A 22 23.80 -2.85 -5.51
CA PRO A 22 25.25 -2.71 -5.41
C PRO A 22 25.75 -1.27 -5.53
N LEU A 23 25.00 -0.38 -6.22
CA LEU A 23 25.36 1.04 -6.34
C LEU A 23 25.34 1.77 -5.01
N TYR A 24 24.53 1.30 -4.04
CA TYR A 24 24.45 1.84 -2.69
C TYR A 24 25.45 1.21 -1.70
N GLY A 25 26.20 0.18 -2.14
CA GLY A 25 27.23 -0.50 -1.36
C GLY A 25 26.87 -1.93 -0.98
N SER A 26 27.91 -2.73 -0.65
CA SER A 26 27.77 -4.16 -0.35
C SER A 26 26.82 -4.49 0.83
N GLY A 27 26.68 -3.58 1.79
CA GLY A 27 25.76 -3.75 2.93
C GLY A 27 24.28 -3.73 2.53
N TYR A 28 23.92 -3.15 1.38
CA TYR A 28 22.52 -3.09 0.93
C TYR A 28 22.03 -4.37 0.23
N ILE A 29 22.93 -5.28 -0.13
CA ILE A 29 22.58 -6.59 -0.70
C ILE A 29 21.77 -7.41 0.33
N VAL A 30 22.08 -7.27 1.63
CA VAL A 30 21.32 -7.90 2.74
C VAL A 30 19.88 -7.35 2.83
N GLY A 31 19.63 -6.14 2.31
CA GLY A 31 18.32 -5.50 2.30
C GLY A 31 17.41 -5.86 1.11
N GLU A 32 17.77 -6.81 0.27
CA GLU A 32 17.02 -7.19 -0.94
C GLU A 32 15.55 -7.56 -0.65
N THR A 33 15.34 -8.31 0.43
CA THR A 33 14.00 -8.71 0.87
C THR A 33 13.17 -7.49 1.30
N THR A 34 13.75 -6.60 2.10
CA THR A 34 13.10 -5.34 2.52
C THR A 34 12.74 -4.48 1.34
N PHE A 35 13.65 -4.34 0.37
CA PHE A 35 13.44 -3.57 -0.85
C PHE A 35 12.29 -4.13 -1.68
N SER A 36 12.21 -5.45 -1.85
CA SER A 36 11.13 -6.11 -2.58
C SER A 36 9.76 -5.87 -1.93
N PHE A 37 9.66 -6.00 -0.60
CA PHE A 37 8.41 -5.70 0.12
C PHE A 37 8.02 -4.22 0.04
N MET A 38 8.98 -3.31 0.07
CA MET A 38 8.70 -1.88 -0.10
C MET A 38 8.13 -1.55 -1.48
N ILE A 39 8.59 -2.24 -2.54
CA ILE A 39 8.00 -2.06 -3.88
C ILE A 39 6.55 -2.57 -3.91
N VAL A 40 6.27 -3.73 -3.31
CA VAL A 40 4.89 -4.23 -3.19
C VAL A 40 4.03 -3.24 -2.41
N ALA A 41 4.52 -2.71 -1.30
CA ALA A 41 3.83 -1.68 -0.52
C ALA A 41 3.54 -0.41 -1.35
N ALA A 42 4.46 0.01 -2.22
CA ALA A 42 4.26 1.16 -3.11
C ALA A 42 3.14 0.93 -4.14
N ILE A 43 3.00 -0.28 -4.67
CA ILE A 43 1.89 -0.65 -5.56
C ILE A 43 0.56 -0.58 -4.80
N LEU A 44 0.49 -1.16 -3.62
CA LEU A 44 -0.71 -1.13 -2.76
C LEU A 44 -1.08 0.30 -2.37
N TYR A 45 -0.10 1.12 -2.01
CA TYR A 45 -0.27 2.53 -1.73
C TYR A 45 -0.88 3.28 -2.91
N THR A 46 -0.36 3.07 -4.13
CA THR A 46 -0.87 3.73 -5.34
C THR A 46 -2.34 3.38 -5.58
N ALA A 47 -2.73 2.11 -5.39
CA ALA A 47 -4.12 1.67 -5.51
C ALA A 47 -5.00 2.31 -4.43
N GLN A 48 -4.51 2.42 -3.20
CA GLN A 48 -5.24 3.03 -2.08
C GLN A 48 -5.47 4.52 -2.30
N VAL A 49 -4.48 5.26 -2.77
CA VAL A 49 -4.61 6.70 -3.06
C VAL A 49 -5.68 6.95 -4.11
N GLN A 50 -5.77 6.13 -5.15
CA GLN A 50 -6.77 6.29 -6.21
C GLN A 50 -8.19 6.03 -5.72
N THR A 51 -8.39 4.97 -4.94
CA THR A 51 -9.69 4.70 -4.32
C THR A 51 -10.06 5.79 -3.30
N GLY A 52 -9.08 6.38 -2.62
CA GLY A 52 -9.26 7.53 -1.75
C GLY A 52 -9.77 8.77 -2.50
N PHE A 53 -9.19 9.10 -3.64
CA PHE A 53 -9.67 10.19 -4.49
C PHE A 53 -11.09 9.95 -5.01
N MET A 54 -11.44 8.71 -5.35
CA MET A 54 -12.82 8.37 -5.74
C MET A 54 -13.81 8.63 -4.61
N LEU A 55 -13.50 8.26 -3.37
CA LEU A 55 -14.33 8.54 -2.20
C LEU A 55 -14.48 10.04 -1.94
N GLN A 56 -13.41 10.82 -2.13
CA GLN A 56 -13.46 12.28 -2.01
C GLN A 56 -14.35 12.90 -3.08
N ALA A 57 -14.24 12.45 -4.33
CA ALA A 57 -15.11 12.89 -5.44
C ALA A 57 -16.59 12.58 -5.18
N MET A 58 -16.89 11.54 -4.39
CA MET A 58 -18.24 11.20 -3.94
C MET A 58 -18.71 12.00 -2.71
N SER A 59 -17.99 13.05 -2.33
CA SER A 59 -18.26 13.88 -1.14
C SER A 59 -18.18 13.10 0.19
N LYS A 60 -17.41 12.00 0.22
CA LYS A 60 -17.21 11.13 1.38
C LYS A 60 -15.82 11.33 2.01
N MET A 61 -15.35 12.57 2.09
CA MET A 61 -14.03 12.93 2.59
C MET A 61 -13.73 12.37 3.98
N TRP A 62 -14.70 12.38 4.90
CA TRP A 62 -14.54 11.87 6.26
C TRP A 62 -14.26 10.36 6.31
N ILE A 63 -14.81 9.59 5.36
CA ILE A 63 -14.52 8.16 5.24
C ILE A 63 -13.04 7.96 4.87
N SER A 64 -12.52 8.77 3.94
CA SER A 64 -11.11 8.72 3.55
C SER A 64 -10.19 9.05 4.73
N VAL A 65 -10.53 10.05 5.54
CA VAL A 65 -9.78 10.40 6.75
C VAL A 65 -9.80 9.26 7.77
N ALA A 66 -10.97 8.65 8.01
CA ALA A 66 -11.09 7.52 8.93
C ALA A 66 -10.26 6.30 8.48
N ILE A 67 -10.23 6.00 7.18
CA ILE A 67 -9.41 4.93 6.61
C ILE A 67 -7.92 5.20 6.78
N ASN A 68 -7.47 6.44 6.60
CA ASN A 68 -6.07 6.81 6.84
C ASN A 68 -5.69 6.68 8.32
N GLY A 69 -6.60 7.01 9.24
CA GLY A 69 -6.42 6.76 10.68
C GLY A 69 -6.30 5.26 10.98
N LEU A 70 -7.20 4.45 10.39
CA LEU A 70 -7.17 3.00 10.52
C LEU A 70 -5.87 2.39 9.97
N TRP A 71 -5.36 2.93 8.85
CA TRP A 71 -4.05 2.53 8.30
C TRP A 71 -2.93 2.75 9.32
N GLY A 72 -2.89 3.91 9.98
CA GLY A 72 -1.89 4.20 11.00
C GLY A 72 -1.96 3.21 12.18
N ILE A 73 -3.16 2.90 12.66
CA ILE A 73 -3.38 1.91 13.73
C ILE A 73 -2.92 0.52 13.26
N ALA A 74 -3.35 0.10 12.07
CA ALA A 74 -2.97 -1.19 11.50
C ALA A 74 -1.44 -1.32 11.33
N LEU A 75 -0.76 -0.24 10.91
CA LEU A 75 0.69 -0.20 10.79
C LEU A 75 1.38 -0.40 12.15
N ILE A 76 0.96 0.35 13.18
CA ILE A 76 1.53 0.25 14.53
C ILE A 76 1.32 -1.16 15.09
N CYS A 77 0.11 -1.70 15.00
CA CYS A 77 -0.21 -3.04 15.46
C CYS A 77 0.61 -4.11 14.73
N SER A 78 0.68 -4.04 13.41
CA SER A 78 1.45 -5.00 12.60
C SER A 78 2.94 -4.94 12.89
N TYR A 79 3.47 -3.73 13.03
CA TYR A 79 4.89 -3.52 13.35
C TYR A 79 5.23 -4.02 14.76
N SER A 80 4.37 -3.78 15.75
CA SER A 80 4.59 -4.26 17.13
C SER A 80 4.70 -5.79 17.21
N MET A 81 4.00 -6.51 16.32
CA MET A 81 4.09 -7.98 16.22
C MET A 81 5.37 -8.46 15.51
N MET A 82 6.02 -7.58 14.74
CA MET A 82 7.16 -7.92 13.88
C MET A 82 8.47 -7.23 14.32
N LEU A 83 8.54 -6.68 15.53
CA LEU A 83 9.70 -5.95 16.06
C LEU A 83 11.02 -6.72 15.95
N ASN A 84 10.97 -8.04 16.14
CA ASN A 84 12.14 -8.91 16.11
C ASN A 84 12.74 -9.09 14.69
N GLN A 85 12.02 -8.69 13.64
CA GLN A 85 12.45 -8.86 12.25
C GLN A 85 13.14 -7.59 11.68
N GLY A 86 13.31 -6.55 12.49
CA GLY A 86 14.00 -5.32 12.07
C GLY A 86 13.38 -4.66 10.83
N ALA A 87 14.21 -4.33 9.85
CA ALA A 87 13.78 -3.65 8.61
C ALA A 87 12.81 -4.47 7.75
N VAL A 88 12.97 -5.80 7.74
CA VAL A 88 12.05 -6.70 7.02
C VAL A 88 10.67 -6.68 7.68
N GLY A 89 10.60 -6.73 9.01
CA GLY A 89 9.35 -6.63 9.75
C GLY A 89 8.62 -5.31 9.48
N TYR A 90 9.36 -4.21 9.39
CA TYR A 90 8.79 -2.91 9.06
C TYR A 90 8.17 -2.90 7.65
N SER A 91 8.87 -3.40 6.65
CA SER A 91 8.35 -3.46 5.28
C SER A 91 7.15 -4.39 5.12
N LEU A 92 7.13 -5.51 5.84
CA LEU A 92 5.97 -6.40 5.91
C LEU A 92 4.77 -5.72 6.59
N ALA A 93 4.99 -4.99 7.69
CA ALA A 93 3.94 -4.25 8.37
C ALA A 93 3.27 -3.23 7.44
N TYR A 94 4.03 -2.55 6.58
CA TYR A 94 3.48 -1.68 5.53
C TYR A 94 2.59 -2.43 4.54
N CYS A 95 3.05 -3.57 4.03
CA CYS A 95 2.25 -4.39 3.11
C CYS A 95 0.94 -4.84 3.76
N VAL A 96 0.98 -5.27 5.02
CA VAL A 96 -0.22 -5.71 5.77
C VAL A 96 -1.17 -4.53 5.99
N ALA A 97 -0.68 -3.39 6.46
CA ALA A 97 -1.49 -2.21 6.72
C ALA A 97 -2.18 -1.70 5.44
N TYR A 98 -1.46 -1.61 4.32
CA TYR A 98 -2.05 -1.20 3.04
C TYR A 98 -3.04 -2.23 2.50
N SER A 99 -2.78 -3.53 2.65
CA SER A 99 -3.71 -4.57 2.21
C SER A 99 -5.02 -4.52 2.97
N ILE A 100 -4.99 -4.41 4.29
CA ILE A 100 -6.19 -4.33 5.14
C ILE A 100 -7.02 -3.10 4.76
N THR A 101 -6.39 -1.93 4.70
CA THR A 101 -7.11 -0.69 4.42
C THR A 101 -7.62 -0.61 3.00
N LEU A 102 -6.90 -1.15 2.01
CA LEU A 102 -7.35 -1.23 0.64
C LEU A 102 -8.60 -2.12 0.51
N ILE A 103 -8.61 -3.28 1.16
CA ILE A 103 -9.78 -4.17 1.17
C ILE A 103 -11.00 -3.46 1.75
N ILE A 104 -10.85 -2.83 2.91
CA ILE A 104 -11.95 -2.09 3.56
C ILE A 104 -12.45 -0.96 2.65
N GLN A 105 -11.55 -0.21 2.03
CA GLN A 105 -11.87 0.90 1.16
C GLN A 105 -12.63 0.46 -0.09
N VAL A 106 -12.20 -0.63 -0.73
CA VAL A 106 -12.89 -1.22 -1.89
C VAL A 106 -14.27 -1.75 -1.50
N MET A 107 -14.40 -2.44 -0.36
CA MET A 107 -15.69 -2.92 0.13
C MET A 107 -16.68 -1.78 0.38
N LEU A 108 -16.24 -0.69 1.01
CA LEU A 108 -17.06 0.50 1.24
C LEU A 108 -17.47 1.16 -0.08
N MET A 109 -16.56 1.24 -1.04
CA MET A 109 -16.87 1.81 -2.37
C MET A 109 -17.91 0.97 -3.11
N ILE A 110 -17.75 -0.34 -3.14
CA ILE A 110 -18.72 -1.27 -3.77
C ILE A 110 -20.09 -1.11 -3.10
N ARG A 111 -20.15 -1.16 -1.78
CA ARG A 111 -21.40 -0.99 -1.02
C ARG A 111 -22.10 0.33 -1.37
N TYR A 112 -21.34 1.41 -1.48
CA TYR A 112 -21.88 2.72 -1.80
C TYR A 112 -22.45 2.78 -3.23
N LEU A 113 -21.76 2.21 -4.21
CA LEU A 113 -22.22 2.13 -5.59
C LEU A 113 -23.50 1.29 -5.73
N TRP A 114 -23.59 0.20 -4.99
CA TRP A 114 -24.80 -0.64 -4.96
C TRP A 114 -26.01 0.11 -4.37
N MET A 115 -25.81 0.84 -3.27
CA MET A 115 -26.90 1.62 -2.66
C MET A 115 -27.39 2.73 -3.60
N LYS A 116 -26.49 3.39 -4.31
CA LYS A 116 -26.87 4.42 -5.28
C LYS A 116 -27.70 3.85 -6.43
N LYS A 117 -27.30 2.70 -6.99
CA LYS A 117 -28.04 2.02 -8.07
C LYS A 117 -29.45 1.52 -7.64
N ALA A 118 -29.68 1.31 -6.35
CA ALA A 118 -30.98 0.88 -5.83
C ALA A 118 -31.97 2.02 -5.60
N ILE A 119 -31.49 3.27 -5.68
CA ILE A 119 -32.30 4.50 -5.48
C ILE A 119 -32.68 5.15 -6.82
N ASP A 120 -31.88 4.94 -7.86
CA ASP A 120 -32.14 5.37 -9.23
C ASP A 120 -33.01 4.34 -9.96
#